data_12949db20c1e5139e6ae347f9b07cc99
#
_entry.id   12949db20c1e5139e6ae347f9b07cc99
#
_cell.length_a   1.000
_cell.length_b   1.000
_cell.length_c   1.000
_cell.angle_alpha   90.00
_cell.angle_beta   90.00
_cell.angle_gamma   90.00
#
_symmetry.space_group_name_H-M   'P 1'
#
loop_
_entity.id
_entity.type
_entity.pdbx_description
1 polymer ?
#
loop_
_entity_poly.entity_id
_entity_poly.type
_entity_poly.pdbx_seq_one_letter_code
_entity_poly.pdbx_strand_id
1 'polypeptide(L)'
;AKNISMHYMSFDTQEFISKENYDKVMTRGIPKVGDVVFTTEAPLGNVCRIPQFDTDFYIGQRIITMQTKLLNPVYLEYALSSDDFKRKLVGKSSGSTVTGIRSKLLGKLTIPVPSKGLQNQFAAFVERVDQQKQTVQQSLEKLELMKKALMQEYFG
;
A
#
# COMPACT_ATOMS: atom_id res chain seq x y z
N ALA A 1 3.06 8.34 -6.78
CA ALA A 1 1.74 7.78 -6.49
C ALA A 1 1.38 6.60 -7.42
N LYS A 2 1.91 6.57 -8.64
CA LYS A 2 1.59 5.53 -9.64
C LYS A 2 1.88 4.10 -9.17
N ASN A 3 2.88 3.94 -8.32
CA ASN A 3 3.32 2.65 -7.78
C ASN A 3 2.46 2.12 -6.63
N ILE A 4 1.54 2.94 -6.09
CA ILE A 4 0.73 2.57 -4.93
C ILE A 4 -0.68 2.23 -5.35
N SER A 5 -1.06 0.99 -5.14
CA SER A 5 -2.42 0.48 -5.24
C SER A 5 -2.95 0.10 -3.85
N MET A 6 -4.22 -0.27 -3.77
CA MET A 6 -4.80 -0.72 -2.51
C MET A 6 -4.13 -2.03 -2.08
N HIS A 7 -3.48 -2.01 -0.92
CA HIS A 7 -2.74 -3.14 -0.32
C HIS A 7 -1.54 -3.66 -1.12
N TYR A 8 -1.10 -2.91 -2.14
CA TYR A 8 -0.02 -3.37 -3.01
C TYR A 8 0.85 -2.22 -3.52
N MET A 9 2.16 -2.44 -3.58
CA MET A 9 3.12 -1.54 -4.23
C MET A 9 3.70 -2.22 -5.47
N SER A 10 3.48 -1.61 -6.66
CA SER A 10 4.05 -2.05 -7.92
C SER A 10 5.42 -1.41 -8.15
N PHE A 11 6.30 -2.12 -8.85
CA PHE A 11 7.60 -1.64 -9.30
C PHE A 11 7.69 -1.48 -10.82
N ASP A 12 6.57 -1.58 -11.52
CA ASP A 12 6.50 -1.52 -12.98
C ASP A 12 6.84 -0.12 -13.50
N THR A 13 6.50 0.92 -12.73
CA THR A 13 6.84 2.29 -13.07
C THR A 13 8.08 2.71 -12.28
N GLN A 14 9.19 2.88 -12.98
CA GLN A 14 10.45 3.30 -12.37
C GLN A 14 10.74 4.77 -12.75
N GLU A 15 10.71 5.64 -11.75
CA GLU A 15 11.14 7.04 -11.84
C GLU A 15 12.32 7.19 -10.89
N PHE A 16 13.47 7.61 -11.44
CA PHE A 16 14.70 7.74 -10.67
C PHE A 16 15.01 9.19 -10.34
N ILE A 17 15.68 9.42 -9.22
CA ILE A 17 16.31 10.69 -8.88
C ILE A 17 17.80 10.49 -8.71
N SER A 18 18.59 11.52 -8.95
CA SER A 18 20.03 11.46 -8.70
C SER A 18 20.31 11.34 -7.21
N LYS A 19 21.41 10.69 -6.84
CA LYS A 19 21.84 10.56 -5.45
C LYS A 19 22.02 11.91 -4.76
N GLU A 20 22.51 12.91 -5.48
CA GLU A 20 22.65 14.29 -4.98
C GLU A 20 21.33 14.95 -4.60
N ASN A 21 20.26 14.59 -5.28
CA ASN A 21 18.92 15.13 -5.00
C ASN A 21 18.17 14.32 -3.95
N TYR A 22 18.61 13.09 -3.66
CA TYR A 22 17.93 12.22 -2.69
C TYR A 22 17.83 12.90 -1.32
N ASP A 23 18.94 13.39 -0.77
CA ASP A 23 18.97 14.04 0.54
C ASP A 23 18.15 15.34 0.57
N LYS A 24 18.11 16.07 -0.56
CA LYS A 24 17.31 17.30 -0.71
C LYS A 24 15.81 17.02 -0.72
N VAL A 25 15.40 15.89 -1.26
CA VAL A 25 13.99 15.49 -1.37
C VAL A 25 13.51 14.81 -0.10
N MET A 26 14.37 14.02 0.56
CA MET A 26 14.02 13.22 1.75
C MET A 26 14.12 13.99 3.07
N THR A 27 13.83 15.29 3.06
CA THR A 27 13.89 16.18 4.23
C THR A 27 12.89 15.85 5.34
N ARG A 28 11.86 15.05 5.05
CA ARG A 28 10.78 14.68 5.99
C ARG A 28 10.97 13.31 6.63
N GLY A 29 12.12 12.68 6.42
CA GLY A 29 12.45 11.35 6.93
C GLY A 29 12.54 10.31 5.83
N ILE A 30 13.30 9.26 6.12
CA ILE A 30 13.51 8.14 5.20
C ILE A 30 12.44 7.08 5.50
N PRO A 31 11.66 6.66 4.48
CA PRO A 31 10.68 5.60 4.64
C PRO A 31 11.39 4.26 4.92
N LYS A 32 10.73 3.40 5.68
CA LYS A 32 11.25 2.10 6.09
C LYS A 32 10.28 1.01 5.67
N VAL A 33 10.81 -0.20 5.49
CA VAL A 33 10.00 -1.41 5.32
C VAL A 33 8.97 -1.50 6.46
N GLY A 34 7.73 -1.78 6.08
CA GLY A 34 6.61 -1.85 7.02
C GLY A 34 5.91 -0.52 7.31
N ASP A 35 6.48 0.63 6.93
CA ASP A 35 5.77 1.92 7.02
C ASP A 35 4.53 1.89 6.11
N VAL A 36 3.47 2.58 6.53
CA VAL A 36 2.25 2.71 5.74
C VAL A 36 2.34 3.95 4.86
N VAL A 37 2.12 3.79 3.56
CA VAL A 37 2.08 4.89 2.60
C VAL A 37 0.65 5.09 2.10
N PHE A 38 0.28 6.36 1.93
CA PHE A 38 -1.06 6.78 1.55
C PHE A 38 -0.99 7.84 0.45
N THR A 39 -1.76 7.66 -0.64
CA THR A 39 -1.81 8.63 -1.74
C THR A 39 -2.80 9.74 -1.45
N THR A 40 -2.34 10.98 -1.59
CA THR A 40 -3.17 12.18 -1.34
C THR A 40 -3.91 12.67 -2.56
N GLU A 41 -3.52 12.20 -3.76
CA GLU A 41 -4.18 12.50 -5.04
C GLU A 41 -3.71 11.53 -6.14
N ALA A 42 -4.49 11.39 -7.21
CA ALA A 42 -4.15 10.74 -8.48
C ALA A 42 -3.53 9.33 -8.38
N PRO A 43 -4.19 8.36 -7.82
CA PRO A 43 -5.51 8.32 -7.21
C PRO A 43 -5.48 8.72 -5.72
N LEU A 44 -6.57 9.29 -5.23
CA LEU A 44 -6.75 9.58 -3.80
C LEU A 44 -7.09 8.31 -3.03
N GLY A 45 -6.39 8.08 -1.91
CA GLY A 45 -6.79 7.09 -0.92
C GLY A 45 -6.27 5.68 -1.13
N ASN A 46 -5.36 5.45 -2.08
CA ASN A 46 -4.63 4.19 -2.10
C ASN A 46 -3.69 4.11 -0.92
N VAL A 47 -3.63 2.95 -0.31
CA VAL A 47 -2.81 2.68 0.88
C VAL A 47 -2.19 1.31 0.79
N CYS A 48 -0.92 1.20 1.15
CA CYS A 48 -0.23 -0.06 1.32
C CYS A 48 0.91 0.07 2.33
N ARG A 49 1.46 -1.05 2.76
CA ARG A 49 2.72 -1.08 3.51
C ARG A 49 3.89 -1.15 2.53
N ILE A 50 5.00 -0.53 2.91
CA ILE A 50 6.25 -0.63 2.17
C ILE A 50 6.78 -2.06 2.30
N PRO A 51 6.92 -2.80 1.19
CA PRO A 51 7.46 -4.16 1.21
C PRO A 51 8.98 -4.16 1.42
N GLN A 52 9.57 -5.34 1.54
CA GLN A 52 11.03 -5.48 1.54
C GLN A 52 11.60 -5.07 0.19
N PHE A 53 12.68 -4.28 0.22
CA PHE A 53 13.47 -3.88 -0.94
C PHE A 53 14.96 -4.05 -0.69
N ASP A 54 15.69 -4.16 -1.79
CA ASP A 54 17.15 -4.21 -1.79
C ASP A 54 17.80 -2.87 -2.18
N THR A 55 16.98 -1.85 -2.49
CA THR A 55 17.47 -0.54 -2.96
C THR A 55 16.78 0.61 -2.22
N ASP A 56 17.46 1.74 -2.15
CA ASP A 56 16.89 2.99 -1.65
C ASP A 56 15.78 3.48 -2.60
N PHE A 57 14.74 4.08 -2.04
CA PHE A 57 13.66 4.69 -2.80
C PHE A 57 13.23 6.01 -2.16
N TYR A 58 12.67 6.89 -2.94
CA TYR A 58 12.14 8.15 -2.45
C TYR A 58 10.61 8.19 -2.51
N ILE A 59 10.03 9.00 -1.64
CA ILE A 59 8.60 9.24 -1.58
C ILE A 59 8.28 10.57 -2.26
N GLY A 60 7.50 10.50 -3.33
CA GLY A 60 7.05 11.68 -4.07
C GLY A 60 6.03 12.52 -3.28
N GLN A 61 5.81 13.76 -3.73
CA GLN A 61 5.01 14.77 -3.02
C GLN A 61 3.54 14.39 -2.78
N ARG A 62 2.99 13.47 -3.59
CA ARG A 62 1.59 13.02 -3.52
C ARG A 62 1.38 11.82 -2.61
N ILE A 63 2.36 11.51 -1.79
CA ILE A 63 2.35 10.37 -0.89
C ILE A 63 2.69 10.84 0.52
N ILE A 64 1.96 10.33 1.49
CA ILE A 64 2.28 10.51 2.91
C ILE A 64 2.76 9.17 3.45
N THR A 65 3.92 9.17 4.10
CA THR A 65 4.42 8.05 4.88
C THR A 65 3.98 8.19 6.33
N MET A 66 3.38 7.15 6.85
CA MET A 66 2.91 7.09 8.23
C MET A 66 3.78 6.11 9.02
N GLN A 67 4.59 6.65 9.92
CA GLN A 67 5.40 5.88 10.86
C GLN A 67 4.73 5.92 12.23
N THR A 68 4.37 4.77 12.77
CA THR A 68 3.70 4.70 14.06
C THR A 68 4.30 3.62 14.96
N LYS A 69 4.46 3.95 16.23
CA LYS A 69 4.79 3.00 17.30
C LYS A 69 3.53 2.55 18.07
N LEU A 70 2.43 3.28 17.92
CA LEU A 70 1.19 3.07 18.67
C LEU A 70 0.26 2.05 18.00
N LEU A 71 0.25 2.04 16.68
CA LEU A 71 -0.61 1.15 15.89
C LEU A 71 0.20 0.02 15.28
N ASN A 72 -0.44 -1.13 15.09
CA ASN A 72 0.09 -2.17 14.23
C ASN A 72 -0.01 -1.68 12.77
N PRO A 73 1.07 -1.72 11.95
CA PRO A 73 1.03 -1.21 10.57
C PRO A 73 0.00 -1.92 9.68
N VAL A 74 -0.21 -3.22 9.86
CA VAL A 74 -1.26 -3.97 9.16
C VAL A 74 -2.63 -3.43 9.53
N TYR A 75 -2.89 -3.23 10.81
CA TYR A 75 -4.15 -2.65 11.27
C TYR A 75 -4.36 -1.24 10.70
N LEU A 76 -3.31 -0.39 10.74
CA LEU A 76 -3.40 0.97 10.21
C LEU A 76 -3.74 0.97 8.72
N GLU A 77 -3.08 0.16 7.91
CA GLU A 77 -3.35 0.02 6.49
C GLU A 77 -4.82 -0.32 6.22
N TYR A 78 -5.37 -1.32 6.92
CA TYR A 78 -6.75 -1.75 6.75
C TYR A 78 -7.77 -0.75 7.32
N ALA A 79 -7.44 -0.06 8.39
CA ALA A 79 -8.30 1.02 8.92
C ALA A 79 -8.42 2.17 7.92
N LEU A 80 -7.32 2.54 7.24
CA LEU A 80 -7.30 3.59 6.21
C LEU A 80 -7.95 3.14 4.89
N SER A 81 -8.03 1.85 4.60
CA SER A 81 -8.70 1.29 3.42
C SER A 81 -10.19 1.02 3.64
N SER A 82 -10.68 1.13 4.88
CA SER A 82 -12.06 0.84 5.23
C SER A 82 -13.05 1.79 4.54
N ASP A 83 -14.28 1.31 4.31
CA ASP A 83 -15.33 2.11 3.67
C ASP A 83 -15.74 3.31 4.55
N ASP A 84 -15.66 3.17 5.87
CA ASP A 84 -15.89 4.29 6.79
C ASP A 84 -14.87 5.40 6.59
N PHE A 85 -13.59 5.05 6.53
CA PHE A 85 -12.54 6.02 6.28
C PHE A 85 -12.64 6.64 4.87
N LYS A 86 -12.95 5.86 3.85
CA LYS A 86 -13.18 6.35 2.48
C LYS A 86 -14.32 7.37 2.41
N ARG A 87 -15.43 7.14 3.10
CA ARG A 87 -16.54 8.11 3.18
C ARG A 87 -16.08 9.43 3.82
N LYS A 88 -15.35 9.36 4.93
CA LYS A 88 -14.78 10.54 5.60
C LYS A 88 -13.78 11.29 4.70
N LEU A 89 -12.96 10.55 3.96
CA LEU A 89 -11.97 11.08 3.03
C LEU A 89 -12.64 11.87 1.90
N VAL A 90 -13.63 11.29 1.23
CA VAL A 90 -14.38 11.94 0.14
C VAL A 90 -15.09 13.19 0.65
N GLY A 91 -15.69 13.17 1.83
CA GLY A 91 -16.34 14.33 2.44
C GLY A 91 -15.39 15.49 2.79
N LYS A 92 -14.08 15.28 2.79
CA LYS A 92 -13.05 16.29 3.07
C LYS A 92 -12.13 16.57 1.88
N SER A 93 -12.28 15.83 0.80
CA SER A 93 -11.51 16.05 -0.43
C SER A 93 -12.04 17.25 -1.20
N SER A 94 -11.20 17.88 -2.01
CA SER A 94 -11.54 19.00 -2.86
C SER A 94 -10.94 18.84 -4.26
N GLY A 95 -11.57 19.40 -5.24
CA GLY A 95 -11.14 19.42 -6.64
C GLY A 95 -12.24 18.94 -7.58
N SER A 96 -12.39 19.63 -8.70
CA SER A 96 -13.35 19.28 -9.76
C SER A 96 -12.74 18.33 -10.80
N THR A 97 -11.43 18.45 -11.05
CA THR A 97 -10.71 17.70 -12.08
C THR A 97 -9.80 16.62 -11.46
N VAL A 98 -9.15 16.94 -10.36
CA VAL A 98 -8.31 15.99 -9.59
C VAL A 98 -8.74 16.05 -8.14
N THR A 99 -9.35 14.95 -7.68
CA THR A 99 -9.73 14.83 -6.28
C THR A 99 -8.50 14.59 -5.42
N GLY A 100 -8.27 15.45 -4.42
CA GLY A 100 -7.13 15.36 -3.52
C GLY A 100 -7.45 15.81 -2.10
N ILE A 101 -6.57 15.49 -1.17
CA ILE A 101 -6.67 15.93 0.23
C ILE A 101 -5.35 16.52 0.71
N ARG A 102 -5.43 17.68 1.36
CA ARG A 102 -4.26 18.27 2.02
C ARG A 102 -3.90 17.51 3.30
N SER A 103 -2.62 17.34 3.58
CA SER A 103 -2.11 16.62 4.77
C SER A 103 -2.75 17.10 6.08
N LYS A 104 -2.97 18.43 6.21
CA LYS A 104 -3.62 19.02 7.38
C LYS A 104 -5.08 18.56 7.56
N LEU A 105 -5.80 18.30 6.47
CA LEU A 105 -7.17 17.80 6.50
C LEU A 105 -7.19 16.29 6.75
N LEU A 106 -6.28 15.55 6.12
CA LEU A 106 -6.11 14.12 6.37
C LEU A 106 -5.83 13.84 7.85
N GLY A 107 -4.95 14.61 8.48
CA GLY A 107 -4.63 14.49 9.91
C GLY A 107 -5.78 14.79 10.88
N LYS A 108 -6.91 15.31 10.40
CA LYS A 108 -8.14 15.51 11.19
C LYS A 108 -9.13 14.34 11.07
N LEU A 109 -8.88 13.40 10.17
CA LEU A 109 -9.71 12.20 10.05
C LEU A 109 -9.35 11.22 11.14
N THR A 110 -10.37 10.60 11.71
CA THR A 110 -10.23 9.66 12.81
C THR A 110 -10.49 8.24 12.36
N ILE A 111 -9.73 7.31 12.91
CA ILE A 111 -9.93 5.87 12.80
C ILE A 111 -10.21 5.28 14.19
N PRO A 112 -10.94 4.16 14.31
CA PRO A 112 -11.03 3.44 15.57
C PRO A 112 -9.65 2.93 15.98
N VAL A 113 -9.39 2.92 17.29
CA VAL A 113 -8.11 2.40 17.85
C VAL A 113 -8.44 1.35 18.90
N PRO A 114 -8.59 0.08 18.54
CA PRO A 114 -8.80 -1.00 19.49
C PRO A 114 -7.53 -1.28 20.31
N SER A 115 -7.65 -2.14 21.31
CA SER A 115 -6.50 -2.56 22.10
C SER A 115 -5.39 -3.16 21.23
N LYS A 116 -4.15 -3.05 21.67
CA LYS A 116 -2.99 -3.59 20.93
C LYS A 116 -3.13 -5.10 20.66
N GLY A 117 -3.73 -5.83 21.59
CA GLY A 117 -4.01 -7.25 21.44
C GLY A 117 -4.94 -7.53 20.25
N LEU A 118 -6.03 -6.78 20.12
CA LEU A 118 -6.96 -6.92 19.00
C LEU A 118 -6.33 -6.49 17.67
N GLN A 119 -5.51 -5.44 17.66
CA GLN A 119 -4.78 -5.04 16.46
C GLN A 119 -3.85 -6.17 15.99
N ASN A 120 -3.12 -6.82 16.90
CA ASN A 120 -2.20 -7.91 16.57
C ASN A 120 -2.94 -9.17 16.13
N GLN A 121 -4.08 -9.51 16.73
CA GLN A 121 -4.93 -10.62 16.28
C GLN A 121 -5.44 -10.39 14.86
N PHE A 122 -5.89 -9.17 14.56
CA PHE A 122 -6.31 -8.79 13.21
C PHE A 122 -5.14 -8.90 12.22
N ALA A 123 -3.95 -8.39 12.57
CA ALA A 123 -2.78 -8.49 11.73
C ALA A 123 -2.40 -9.93 11.40
N ALA A 124 -2.37 -10.81 12.40
CA ALA A 124 -2.10 -12.22 12.22
C ALA A 124 -3.16 -12.95 11.37
N PHE A 125 -4.41 -12.51 11.42
CA PHE A 125 -5.46 -13.02 10.54
C PHE A 125 -5.21 -12.58 9.08
N VAL A 126 -4.93 -11.31 8.84
CA VAL A 126 -4.63 -10.79 7.50
C VAL A 126 -3.43 -11.51 6.88
N GLU A 127 -2.34 -11.65 7.63
CA GLU A 127 -1.11 -12.33 7.16
C GLU A 127 -1.38 -13.78 6.75
N ARG A 128 -2.20 -14.51 7.51
CA ARG A 128 -2.62 -15.87 7.14
C ARG A 128 -3.44 -15.89 5.84
N VAL A 129 -4.36 -14.95 5.68
CA VAL A 129 -5.17 -14.84 4.44
C VAL A 129 -4.28 -14.53 3.25
N ASP A 130 -3.32 -13.62 3.39
CA ASP A 130 -2.40 -13.25 2.31
C ASP A 130 -1.50 -14.43 1.92
N GLN A 131 -1.02 -15.19 2.90
CA GLN A 131 -0.25 -16.41 2.64
C GLN A 131 -1.08 -17.49 1.92
N GLN A 132 -2.34 -17.67 2.31
CA GLN A 132 -3.24 -18.59 1.60
C GLN A 132 -3.48 -18.16 0.15
N LYS A 133 -3.71 -16.86 -0.09
CA LYS A 133 -3.86 -16.31 -1.45
C LYS A 133 -2.63 -16.58 -2.30
N GLN A 134 -1.43 -16.36 -1.78
CA GLN A 134 -0.19 -16.67 -2.49
C GLN A 134 -0.06 -18.16 -2.83
N THR A 135 -0.37 -19.05 -1.90
CA THR A 135 -0.34 -20.49 -2.13
C THR A 135 -1.33 -20.91 -3.22
N VAL A 136 -2.54 -20.38 -3.20
CA VAL A 136 -3.56 -20.67 -4.22
C VAL A 136 -3.13 -20.13 -5.58
N GLN A 137 -2.57 -18.92 -5.63
CA GLN A 137 -2.07 -18.32 -6.88
C GLN A 137 -0.95 -19.16 -7.50
N GLN A 138 0.03 -19.60 -6.71
CA GLN A 138 1.11 -20.47 -7.18
C GLN A 138 0.58 -21.83 -7.69
N SER A 139 -0.45 -22.36 -7.02
CA SER A 139 -1.09 -23.61 -7.45
C SER A 139 -1.82 -23.44 -8.78
N LEU A 140 -2.50 -22.29 -8.98
CA LEU A 140 -3.18 -21.96 -10.22
C LEU A 140 -2.17 -21.84 -11.38
N GLU A 141 -1.10 -21.10 -11.19
CA GLU A 141 -0.03 -20.94 -12.19
C GLU A 141 0.57 -22.30 -12.61
N LYS A 142 0.82 -23.18 -11.62
CA LYS A 142 1.30 -24.52 -11.90
C LYS A 142 0.32 -25.35 -12.70
N LEU A 143 -0.97 -25.28 -12.39
CA LEU A 143 -2.02 -25.98 -13.14
C LEU A 143 -2.16 -25.45 -14.56
N GLU A 144 -2.06 -24.15 -14.77
CA GLU A 144 -2.08 -23.54 -16.11
C GLU A 144 -0.88 -23.99 -16.95
N LEU A 145 0.30 -24.08 -16.33
CA LEU A 145 1.51 -24.57 -16.99
C LEU A 145 1.39 -26.04 -17.38
N MET A 146 0.85 -26.88 -16.50
CA MET A 146 0.57 -28.28 -16.78
C MET A 146 -0.46 -28.45 -17.90
N LYS A 147 -1.54 -27.66 -17.86
CA LYS A 147 -2.55 -27.65 -18.94
C LYS A 147 -1.91 -27.29 -20.30
N LYS A 148 -1.07 -26.23 -20.33
CA LYS A 148 -0.37 -25.82 -21.55
C LYS A 148 0.56 -26.93 -22.08
N ALA A 149 1.29 -27.61 -21.21
CA ALA A 149 2.16 -28.72 -21.61
C ALA A 149 1.36 -29.89 -22.22
N LEU A 150 0.25 -30.30 -21.58
CA LEU A 150 -0.64 -31.34 -22.10
C LEU A 150 -1.27 -30.94 -23.45
N MET A 151 -1.71 -29.68 -23.58
CA MET A 151 -2.25 -29.20 -24.85
C MET A 151 -1.22 -29.28 -25.97
N GLN A 152 0.03 -28.99 -25.68
CA GLN A 152 1.13 -29.08 -26.66
C GLN A 152 1.48 -30.54 -26.98
N GLU A 153 1.39 -31.45 -26.03
CA GLU A 153 1.65 -32.88 -26.24
C GLU A 153 0.58 -33.56 -27.09
N TYR A 154 -0.70 -33.20 -26.88
CA TYR A 154 -1.82 -33.88 -27.54
C TYR A 154 -2.33 -33.22 -28.83
N PHE A 155 -2.05 -31.91 -29.02
CA PHE A 155 -2.59 -31.11 -30.12
C PHE A 155 -1.56 -30.29 -30.87
N GLY A 156 -0.30 -30.25 -30.43
CA GLY A 156 0.81 -29.59 -31.11
C GLY A 156 1.59 -30.56 -31.90
#